data_7a0454696230f62e7c9945d851a78226
#
_entry.id   7a0454696230f62e7c9945d851a78226
#
_cell.length_a   1.000
_cell.length_b   1.000
_cell.length_c   1.000
_cell.angle_alpha   90.00
_cell.angle_beta   90.00
_cell.angle_gamma   90.00
#
_symmetry.space_group_name_H-M   'P 1'
#
loop_
_entity.id
_entity.type
_entity.pdbx_description
1 polymer ?
#
loop_
_entity_poly.entity_id
_entity_poly.type
_entity_poly.pdbx_seq_one_letter_code
_entity_poly.pdbx_strand_id
1 'polypeptide(L)'
;MERSDITVLIKPASAQCNLGCKYCFYSPKESLYEEKYKRMSSETLEILIKEVLAVAENVTFCWQGGEPTLMGLPFYKEAVELQRRYRKNGQKINNAFQTNGILLDEEWALFFKENNFLVGLSMDGPSNLHDEYRLTKDGKPTHHIVLGRLRLLQR
;
A
#
# COMPACT_ATOMS: atom_id res chain seq x y z
N MET A 1 14.98 -29.09 4.42
CA MET A 1 15.07 -27.70 4.90
C MET A 1 13.66 -27.13 4.85
N GLU A 2 13.15 -26.65 5.98
CA GLU A 2 11.88 -25.94 6.00
C GLU A 2 12.00 -24.66 5.14
N ARG A 3 11.03 -24.47 4.25
CA ARG A 3 10.97 -23.24 3.43
C ARG A 3 10.67 -22.07 4.35
N SER A 4 11.53 -21.05 4.35
CA SER A 4 11.29 -19.87 5.15
C SER A 4 10.28 -18.95 4.47
N ASP A 5 9.13 -18.76 5.12
CA ASP A 5 8.08 -17.84 4.68
C ASP A 5 8.18 -16.54 5.48
N ILE A 6 8.32 -15.42 4.80
CA ILE A 6 8.36 -14.09 5.42
C ILE A 6 7.25 -13.20 4.86
N THR A 7 6.49 -12.58 5.76
CA THR A 7 5.58 -11.49 5.43
C THR A 7 6.14 -10.20 6.02
N VAL A 8 6.39 -9.22 5.17
CA VAL A 8 6.93 -7.92 5.57
C VAL A 8 5.85 -6.85 5.45
N LEU A 9 5.52 -6.21 6.58
CA LEU A 9 4.62 -5.06 6.61
C LEU A 9 5.41 -3.78 6.35
N ILE A 10 5.11 -3.10 5.25
CA ILE A 10 5.86 -1.94 4.78
C ILE A 10 4.97 -0.70 4.82
N LYS A 11 5.47 0.36 5.44
CA LYS A 11 4.78 1.65 5.58
C LYS A 11 5.57 2.74 4.84
N PRO A 12 5.53 2.77 3.51
CA PRO A 12 6.44 3.62 2.73
C PRO A 12 6.12 5.11 2.88
N ALA A 13 4.86 5.46 3.17
CA ALA A 13 4.42 6.82 3.49
C ALA A 13 4.27 7.08 5.00
N SER A 14 4.85 6.21 5.86
CA SER A 14 4.72 6.30 7.32
C SER A 14 3.27 6.38 7.78
N ALA A 15 2.92 7.44 8.53
CA ALA A 15 1.56 7.73 8.98
C ALA A 15 0.82 8.74 8.07
N GLN A 16 1.46 9.24 7.00
CA GLN A 16 0.84 10.20 6.09
C GLN A 16 -0.39 9.60 5.41
N CYS A 17 -1.50 10.34 5.41
CA CYS A 17 -2.73 9.95 4.73
C CYS A 17 -3.44 11.18 4.16
N ASN A 18 -4.19 10.98 3.09
CA ASN A 18 -5.05 12.01 2.47
C ASN A 18 -6.46 12.03 3.06
N LEU A 19 -6.81 11.09 3.99
CA LEU A 19 -8.06 11.07 4.73
C LEU A 19 -7.89 11.43 6.20
N GLY A 20 -9.00 11.84 6.83
CA GLY A 20 -9.13 12.10 8.26
C GLY A 20 -10.12 11.14 8.94
N CYS A 21 -9.93 9.83 8.79
CA CYS A 21 -10.83 8.84 9.38
C CYS A 21 -10.85 8.96 10.91
N LYS A 22 -12.04 9.03 11.52
CA LYS A 22 -12.23 9.31 12.97
C LYS A 22 -11.57 8.28 13.88
N TYR A 23 -11.48 7.01 13.46
CA TYR A 23 -10.91 5.91 14.24
C TYR A 23 -9.46 5.57 13.90
N CYS A 24 -8.82 6.30 12.98
CA CYS A 24 -7.50 5.96 12.47
C CYS A 24 -6.42 6.16 13.54
N PHE A 25 -5.80 5.07 13.97
CA PHE A 25 -4.70 5.14 14.95
C PHE A 25 -3.38 5.64 14.36
N TYR A 26 -3.25 5.76 13.04
CA TYR A 26 -2.08 6.36 12.38
C TYR A 26 -2.13 7.89 12.39
N SER A 27 -3.32 8.50 12.28
CA SER A 27 -3.49 9.94 12.16
C SER A 27 -2.73 10.76 13.21
N PRO A 28 -2.81 10.44 14.53
CA PRO A 28 -2.06 11.21 15.54
C PRO A 28 -0.55 10.96 15.50
N LYS A 29 -0.07 9.96 14.77
CA LYS A 29 1.35 9.60 14.71
C LYS A 29 2.11 10.34 13.62
N GLU A 30 1.43 11.04 12.72
CA GLU A 30 2.07 11.80 11.65
C GLU A 30 3.04 12.85 12.20
N SER A 31 2.69 13.48 13.33
CA SER A 31 3.51 14.48 14.01
C SER A 31 4.78 13.94 14.69
N LEU A 32 4.89 12.61 14.85
CA LEU A 32 6.07 11.97 15.46
C LEU A 32 7.24 11.85 14.48
N TYR A 33 7.01 12.05 13.20
CA TYR A 33 8.03 11.92 12.17
C TYR A 33 8.51 13.30 11.69
N GLU A 34 9.83 13.49 11.63
CA GLU A 34 10.40 14.62 10.91
C GLU A 34 10.08 14.51 9.41
N GLU A 35 9.97 15.65 8.72
CA GLU A 35 9.55 15.72 7.31
C GLU A 35 10.37 14.80 6.39
N LYS A 36 11.69 14.77 6.59
CA LYS A 36 12.63 13.94 5.81
C LYS A 36 12.44 12.42 5.96
N TYR A 37 11.73 11.97 7.02
CA TYR A 37 11.48 10.55 7.29
C TYR A 37 10.04 10.12 7.04
N LYS A 38 9.21 10.99 6.50
CA LYS A 38 7.80 10.68 6.22
C LYS A 38 7.62 9.75 5.02
N ARG A 39 8.61 9.67 4.14
CA ARG A 39 8.56 8.83 2.94
C ARG A 39 9.83 7.99 2.81
N MET A 40 9.65 6.73 2.40
CA MET A 40 10.76 5.82 2.12
C MET A 40 11.53 6.28 0.88
N SER A 41 12.85 6.32 0.97
CA SER A 41 13.72 6.59 -0.19
C SER A 41 13.88 5.34 -1.07
N SER A 42 14.26 5.54 -2.35
CA SER A 42 14.61 4.45 -3.26
C SER A 42 15.76 3.59 -2.72
N GLU A 43 16.76 4.20 -2.07
CA GLU A 43 17.85 3.47 -1.44
C GLU A 43 17.36 2.54 -0.32
N THR A 44 16.48 3.03 0.56
CA THR A 44 15.89 2.21 1.63
C THR A 44 15.03 1.09 1.05
N LEU A 45 14.26 1.37 -0.01
CA LEU A 45 13.46 0.39 -0.71
C LEU A 45 14.32 -0.73 -1.29
N GLU A 46 15.44 -0.38 -1.96
CA GLU A 46 16.35 -1.35 -2.55
C GLU A 46 16.99 -2.24 -1.49
N ILE A 47 17.52 -1.64 -0.41
CA ILE A 47 18.11 -2.39 0.72
C ILE A 47 17.08 -3.36 1.30
N LEU A 48 15.86 -2.88 1.61
CA LEU A 48 14.78 -3.71 2.16
C LEU A 48 14.50 -4.93 1.28
N ILE A 49 14.26 -4.72 -0.02
CA ILE A 49 13.92 -5.80 -0.95
C ILE A 49 15.05 -6.79 -1.07
N LYS A 50 16.29 -6.32 -1.24
CA LYS A 50 17.49 -7.14 -1.35
C LYS A 50 17.69 -8.03 -0.13
N GLU A 51 17.65 -7.45 1.07
CA GLU A 51 17.89 -8.18 2.32
C GLU A 51 16.77 -9.21 2.60
N VAL A 52 15.52 -8.87 2.39
CA VAL A 52 14.39 -9.80 2.58
C VAL A 52 14.48 -10.97 1.59
N LEU A 53 14.76 -10.71 0.32
CA LEU A 53 14.91 -11.75 -0.70
C LEU A 53 16.20 -12.57 -0.50
N ALA A 54 17.19 -12.08 0.23
CA ALA A 54 18.39 -12.84 0.54
C ALA A 54 18.13 -14.03 1.48
N VAL A 55 17.13 -13.93 2.37
CA VAL A 55 16.94 -14.87 3.50
C VAL A 55 15.68 -15.73 3.41
N ALA A 56 14.71 -15.44 2.53
CA ALA A 56 13.44 -16.16 2.46
C ALA A 56 13.20 -16.82 1.11
N GLU A 57 12.50 -17.95 1.08
CA GLU A 57 12.08 -18.63 -0.15
C GLU A 57 10.69 -18.17 -0.65
N ASN A 58 9.78 -17.87 0.27
CA ASN A 58 8.47 -17.29 -0.03
C ASN A 58 8.35 -15.95 0.68
N VAL A 59 8.10 -14.88 -0.08
CA VAL A 59 7.99 -13.54 0.47
C VAL A 59 6.67 -12.89 0.08
N THR A 60 6.00 -12.30 1.06
CA THR A 60 4.84 -11.43 0.83
C THR A 60 5.17 -10.02 1.30
N PHE A 61 5.23 -9.08 0.37
CA PHE A 61 5.37 -7.65 0.65
C PHE A 61 3.98 -7.04 0.84
N CYS A 62 3.66 -6.60 2.06
CA CYS A 62 2.38 -5.99 2.41
C CYS A 62 2.54 -4.47 2.54
N TRP A 63 2.13 -3.73 1.52
CA TRP A 63 2.19 -2.28 1.44
C TRP A 63 0.99 -1.65 2.14
N GLN A 64 1.23 -0.92 3.20
CA GLN A 64 0.18 -0.29 4.01
C GLN A 64 0.70 0.94 4.78
N GLY A 65 0.09 1.29 5.90
CA GLY A 65 0.48 2.37 6.79
C GLY A 65 -0.57 3.47 6.85
N GLY A 66 -0.21 4.72 6.60
CA GLY A 66 -1.15 5.80 6.35
C GLY A 66 -1.90 5.56 5.04
N GLU A 67 -1.52 6.24 3.97
CA GLU A 67 -2.02 5.89 2.63
C GLU A 67 -0.84 5.64 1.68
N PRO A 68 -0.59 4.37 1.30
CA PRO A 68 0.58 4.03 0.50
C PRO A 68 0.55 4.62 -0.92
N THR A 69 -0.62 4.90 -1.50
CA THR A 69 -0.71 5.55 -2.82
C THR A 69 -0.10 6.97 -2.87
N LEU A 70 0.14 7.59 -1.71
CA LEU A 70 0.85 8.88 -1.63
C LEU A 70 2.31 8.80 -2.10
N MET A 71 2.90 7.60 -2.18
CA MET A 71 4.23 7.41 -2.76
C MET A 71 4.22 7.58 -4.28
N GLY A 72 3.06 7.49 -4.91
CA GLY A 72 2.90 7.50 -6.36
C GLY A 72 3.24 6.17 -7.02
N LEU A 73 2.68 5.94 -8.20
CA LEU A 73 2.86 4.69 -8.96
C LEU A 73 4.32 4.40 -9.36
N PRO A 74 5.17 5.39 -9.70
CA PRO A 74 6.58 5.14 -10.01
C PRO A 74 7.34 4.41 -8.91
N PHE A 75 7.06 4.69 -7.63
CA PHE A 75 7.68 3.99 -6.50
C PHE A 75 7.40 2.48 -6.51
N TYR A 76 6.18 2.08 -6.84
CA TYR A 76 5.80 0.65 -6.89
C TYR A 76 6.28 -0.04 -8.17
N LYS A 77 6.38 0.68 -9.29
CA LYS A 77 7.06 0.19 -10.50
C LYS A 77 8.53 -0.13 -10.17
N GLU A 78 9.22 0.77 -9.48
CA GLU A 78 10.59 0.54 -8.98
C GLU A 78 10.67 -0.66 -8.04
N ALA A 79 9.73 -0.78 -7.08
CA ALA A 79 9.69 -1.92 -6.16
C ALA A 79 9.60 -3.27 -6.90
N VAL A 80 8.72 -3.36 -7.90
CA VAL A 80 8.57 -4.57 -8.72
C VAL A 80 9.83 -4.87 -9.52
N GLU A 81 10.48 -3.85 -10.10
CA GLU A 81 11.75 -4.03 -10.82
C GLU A 81 12.88 -4.51 -9.89
N LEU A 82 12.96 -3.98 -8.67
CA LEU A 82 13.92 -4.43 -7.65
C LEU A 82 13.62 -5.88 -7.23
N GLN A 83 12.34 -6.23 -7.03
CA GLN A 83 11.95 -7.61 -6.74
C GLN A 83 12.37 -8.57 -7.87
N ARG A 84 12.19 -8.20 -9.13
CA ARG A 84 12.64 -9.00 -10.29
C ARG A 84 14.16 -9.14 -10.34
N ARG A 85 14.89 -8.05 -10.06
CA ARG A 85 16.37 -8.01 -10.05
C ARG A 85 16.97 -8.93 -8.99
N TYR A 86 16.43 -8.91 -7.77
CA TYR A 86 17.00 -9.64 -6.63
C TYR A 86 16.37 -11.02 -6.38
N ARG A 87 15.33 -11.37 -7.16
CA ARG A 87 14.68 -12.67 -7.05
C ARG A 87 15.63 -13.81 -7.38
N LYS A 88 15.68 -14.82 -6.47
CA LYS A 88 16.40 -16.06 -6.69
C LYS A 88 15.56 -17.06 -7.50
N ASN A 89 16.22 -18.04 -8.13
CA ASN A 89 15.51 -19.10 -8.85
C ASN A 89 14.61 -19.91 -7.90
N GLY A 90 13.37 -20.14 -8.32
CA GLY A 90 12.35 -20.85 -7.53
C GLY A 90 11.69 -20.05 -6.40
N GLN A 91 12.16 -18.84 -6.10
CA GLN A 91 11.60 -17.97 -5.06
C GLN A 91 10.20 -17.43 -5.44
N LYS A 92 9.26 -17.48 -4.50
CA LYS A 92 7.91 -16.94 -4.67
C LYS A 92 7.80 -15.55 -4.04
N ILE A 93 7.33 -14.61 -4.82
CA ILE A 93 7.11 -13.21 -4.38
C ILE A 93 5.65 -12.86 -4.59
N ASN A 94 4.99 -12.41 -3.53
CA ASN A 94 3.63 -11.90 -3.55
C ASN A 94 3.63 -10.44 -3.09
N ASN A 95 2.69 -9.66 -3.61
CA ASN A 95 2.44 -8.30 -3.18
C ASN A 95 0.98 -8.15 -2.74
N ALA A 96 0.77 -7.59 -1.55
CA ALA A 96 -0.53 -7.19 -1.04
C ALA A 96 -0.51 -5.66 -0.80
N PHE A 97 -1.59 -4.98 -1.13
CA PHE A 97 -1.68 -3.53 -1.09
C PHE A 97 -2.96 -3.09 -0.40
N GLN A 98 -2.85 -2.44 0.76
CA GLN A 98 -4.01 -1.92 1.50
C GLN A 98 -4.14 -0.42 1.29
N THR A 99 -5.27 0.03 0.75
CA THR A 99 -5.49 1.44 0.39
C THR A 99 -6.91 1.91 0.73
N ASN A 100 -7.05 3.21 0.97
CA ASN A 100 -8.35 3.87 1.04
C ASN A 100 -9.01 4.09 -0.33
N GLY A 101 -8.28 3.87 -1.41
CA GLY A 101 -8.78 3.91 -2.78
C GLY A 101 -8.93 5.29 -3.42
N ILE A 102 -8.82 6.38 -2.69
CA ILE A 102 -9.13 7.74 -3.20
C ILE A 102 -8.30 8.11 -4.43
N LEU A 103 -7.00 7.74 -4.44
CA LEU A 103 -6.07 8.09 -5.51
C LEU A 103 -5.94 7.03 -6.61
N LEU A 104 -6.69 5.93 -6.52
CA LEU A 104 -6.66 4.90 -7.55
C LEU A 104 -7.31 5.41 -8.84
N ASP A 105 -6.71 5.06 -9.97
CA ASP A 105 -7.19 5.30 -11.32
C ASP A 105 -6.97 4.05 -12.21
N GLU A 106 -7.19 4.20 -13.51
CA GLU A 106 -7.02 3.10 -14.47
C GLU A 106 -5.57 2.62 -14.57
N GLU A 107 -4.59 3.52 -14.41
CA GLU A 107 -3.18 3.17 -14.43
C GLU A 107 -2.80 2.31 -13.23
N TRP A 108 -3.29 2.65 -12.02
CA TRP A 108 -3.15 1.83 -10.83
C TRP A 108 -3.81 0.44 -10.98
N ALA A 109 -5.05 0.40 -11.50
CA ALA A 109 -5.77 -0.87 -11.68
C ALA A 109 -5.02 -1.79 -12.65
N LEU A 110 -4.52 -1.26 -13.77
CA LEU A 110 -3.73 -2.00 -14.73
C LEU A 110 -2.42 -2.51 -14.10
N PHE A 111 -1.71 -1.66 -13.39
CA PHE A 111 -0.48 -2.04 -12.69
C PHE A 111 -0.69 -3.18 -11.71
N PHE A 112 -1.74 -3.12 -10.87
CA PHE A 112 -2.05 -4.18 -9.93
C PHE A 112 -2.36 -5.51 -10.63
N LYS A 113 -3.12 -5.46 -11.71
CA LYS A 113 -3.49 -6.63 -12.51
C LYS A 113 -2.25 -7.27 -13.17
N GLU A 114 -1.42 -6.48 -13.84
CA GLU A 114 -0.21 -6.95 -14.55
C GLU A 114 0.84 -7.54 -13.59
N ASN A 115 0.89 -7.07 -12.36
CA ASN A 115 1.87 -7.51 -11.37
C ASN A 115 1.27 -8.41 -10.28
N ASN A 116 0.03 -8.89 -10.45
CA ASN A 116 -0.67 -9.82 -9.55
C ASN A 116 -0.71 -9.35 -8.09
N PHE A 117 -1.00 -8.06 -7.86
CA PHE A 117 -1.20 -7.55 -6.51
C PHE A 117 -2.53 -8.01 -5.93
N LEU A 118 -2.53 -8.45 -4.68
CA LEU A 118 -3.75 -8.58 -3.88
C LEU A 118 -4.11 -7.20 -3.31
N VAL A 119 -5.22 -6.63 -3.75
CA VAL A 119 -5.64 -5.28 -3.32
C VAL A 119 -6.72 -5.36 -2.25
N GLY A 120 -6.43 -4.82 -1.07
CA GLY A 120 -7.38 -4.55 -0.01
C GLY A 120 -7.89 -3.12 -0.11
N LEU A 121 -9.19 -2.95 -0.40
CA LEU A 121 -9.83 -1.64 -0.45
C LEU A 121 -10.59 -1.37 0.84
N SER A 122 -10.28 -0.26 1.50
CA SER A 122 -10.89 0.12 2.77
C SER A 122 -12.31 0.66 2.57
N MET A 123 -13.32 -0.14 2.89
CA MET A 123 -14.73 0.23 2.80
C MET A 123 -15.49 -0.27 4.03
N ASP A 124 -16.21 0.62 4.72
CA ASP A 124 -16.92 0.32 5.98
C ASP A 124 -18.42 0.09 5.75
N GLY A 125 -18.78 -0.65 4.69
CA GLY A 125 -20.18 -0.97 4.38
C GLY A 125 -20.93 0.14 3.64
N PRO A 126 -22.24 0.35 3.93
CA PRO A 126 -23.07 1.30 3.23
C PRO A 126 -22.66 2.76 3.51
N SER A 127 -23.10 3.69 2.65
CA SER A 127 -22.68 5.09 2.67
C SER A 127 -22.87 5.79 4.00
N ASN A 128 -23.97 5.53 4.69
CA ASN A 128 -24.26 6.13 6.00
C ASN A 128 -23.25 5.75 7.08
N LEU A 129 -22.72 4.52 7.06
CA LEU A 129 -21.69 4.07 7.99
C LEU A 129 -20.29 4.50 7.52
N HIS A 130 -19.99 4.30 6.25
CA HIS A 130 -18.69 4.68 5.71
C HIS A 130 -18.41 6.17 5.88
N ASP A 131 -19.37 7.01 5.48
CA ASP A 131 -19.23 8.47 5.48
C ASP A 131 -19.38 9.10 6.88
N GLU A 132 -19.75 8.32 7.90
CA GLU A 132 -19.65 8.76 9.28
C GLU A 132 -18.20 8.78 9.78
N TYR A 133 -17.39 7.82 9.34
CA TYR A 133 -16.04 7.59 9.89
C TYR A 133 -14.91 7.88 8.91
N ARG A 134 -15.10 7.61 7.60
CA ARG A 134 -14.09 7.79 6.56
C ARG A 134 -14.32 9.05 5.77
N LEU A 135 -13.81 10.14 6.29
CA LEU A 135 -13.95 11.47 5.69
C LEU A 135 -12.62 11.95 5.12
N THR A 136 -12.67 12.88 4.19
CA THR A 136 -11.51 13.69 3.82
C THR A 136 -11.05 14.52 5.03
N LYS A 137 -9.84 15.12 4.95
CA LYS A 137 -9.34 16.00 6.03
C LYS A 137 -10.23 17.24 6.24
N ASP A 138 -10.98 17.66 5.23
CA ASP A 138 -11.97 18.75 5.28
C ASP A 138 -13.42 18.28 5.53
N GLY A 139 -13.59 17.03 5.97
CA GLY A 139 -14.86 16.49 6.45
C GLY A 139 -15.85 16.06 5.38
N LYS A 140 -15.42 15.88 4.13
CA LYS A 140 -16.32 15.45 3.03
C LYS A 140 -16.47 13.92 2.96
N PRO A 141 -17.64 13.41 2.51
CA PRO A 141 -17.90 11.98 2.36
C PRO A 141 -17.05 11.37 1.24
N THR A 142 -16.67 10.09 1.40
CA THR A 142 -15.77 9.39 0.47
C THR A 142 -16.33 8.10 -0.12
N HIS A 143 -17.46 7.58 0.38
CA HIS A 143 -18.05 6.31 -0.05
C HIS A 143 -18.23 6.23 -1.56
N HIS A 144 -18.80 7.27 -2.19
CA HIS A 144 -19.09 7.29 -3.63
C HIS A 144 -17.82 7.16 -4.47
N ILE A 145 -16.70 7.75 -4.02
CA ILE A 145 -15.40 7.63 -4.68
C ILE A 145 -14.89 6.19 -4.54
N VAL A 146 -14.87 5.65 -3.33
CA VAL A 146 -14.37 4.31 -3.03
C VAL A 146 -15.18 3.24 -3.76
N LEU A 147 -16.51 3.38 -3.83
CA LEU A 147 -17.37 2.49 -4.61
C LEU A 147 -17.04 2.52 -6.11
N GLY A 148 -16.74 3.70 -6.65
CA GLY A 148 -16.24 3.84 -8.03
C GLY A 148 -14.92 3.11 -8.26
N ARG A 149 -14.00 3.16 -7.28
CA ARG A 149 -12.71 2.46 -7.35
C ARG A 149 -12.86 0.94 -7.19
N LEU A 150 -13.79 0.48 -6.35
CA LEU A 150 -14.13 -0.95 -6.28
C LEU A 150 -14.55 -1.49 -7.65
N ARG A 151 -15.45 -0.79 -8.33
CA ARG A 151 -15.91 -1.17 -9.68
C ARG A 151 -14.78 -1.14 -10.72
N LEU A 152 -13.83 -0.21 -10.58
CA LEU A 152 -12.66 -0.12 -11.43
C LEU A 152 -11.75 -1.34 -11.26
N LEU A 153 -11.48 -1.73 -10.01
CA LEU A 153 -10.61 -2.88 -9.69
C LEU A 153 -11.22 -4.25 -10.06
N GLN A 154 -12.53 -4.32 -10.30
CA GLN A 154 -13.24 -5.55 -10.70
C GLN A 154 -13.26 -5.79 -12.23
N ARG A 155 -12.77 -4.86 -13.04
CA ARG A 155 -12.67 -4.98 -14.52
C ARG A 155 -11.39 -5.72 -14.94
#